data_04113762bd56ebddccb266b7b3982bf2
#
_entry.id   04113762bd56ebddccb266b7b3982bf2
#
_cell.length_a   1.000
_cell.length_b   1.000
_cell.length_c   1.000
_cell.angle_alpha   90.00
_cell.angle_beta   90.00
_cell.angle_gamma   90.00
#
_symmetry.space_group_name_H-M   'P 1'
#
loop_
_entity.id
_entity.type
_entity.pdbx_description
1 polymer ?
#
loop_
_entity_poly.entity_id
_entity_poly.type
_entity_poly.pdbx_seq_one_letter_code
_entity_poly.pdbx_strand_id
1 'polypeptide(L)'
;MKAALTLITAAALLAACAGPEPRRPTAAQAAQAALPAAAFPNASGSGTTAAAALPWAEAFRGERLQQLIPLALANNRDLRVAAANIESARATAAARDADLWPTVNAGLSGSRAPTASGGIATSYQAGLQVPAYEVDLFGRLRSLGAAAQAQLLAAEANQQAVRNALVAAVATTEIALQADEALLQLTRDTLASRERSLGLIRQRFEGGIASELDLRAGESALQAARVAHAQTQRQRMLDENALVLLLGAPLPAGLPAPTGRLAYFEPLA
;
A
#
# COMPACT_ATOMS: atom_id res chain seq x y z
N MET A 1 2.03 -65.82 6.05
CA MET A 1 2.97 -64.83 5.53
C MET A 1 2.38 -63.97 4.39
N LYS A 2 1.61 -64.49 3.43
CA LYS A 2 1.04 -63.73 2.32
C LYS A 2 0.00 -62.66 2.78
N ALA A 3 -0.85 -62.95 3.77
CA ALA A 3 -1.86 -62.02 4.30
C ALA A 3 -1.22 -60.82 5.09
N ALA A 4 -0.11 -61.05 5.76
CA ALA A 4 0.61 -59.95 6.47
C ALA A 4 1.28 -58.96 5.48
N LEU A 5 1.77 -59.52 4.35
CA LEU A 5 2.42 -58.70 3.32
C LEU A 5 1.42 -57.78 2.57
N THR A 6 0.21 -58.31 2.32
CA THR A 6 -0.88 -57.50 1.70
C THR A 6 -1.45 -56.43 2.62
N LEU A 7 -1.49 -56.66 3.93
CA LEU A 7 -1.87 -55.64 4.92
C LEU A 7 -0.85 -54.52 5.03
N ILE A 8 0.44 -54.83 4.99
CA ILE A 8 1.53 -53.84 5.04
C ILE A 8 1.56 -52.98 3.77
N THR A 9 1.35 -53.61 2.58
CA THR A 9 1.28 -52.83 1.33
C THR A 9 0.03 -51.98 1.23
N ALA A 10 -1.10 -52.41 1.74
CA ALA A 10 -2.32 -51.56 1.81
C ALA A 10 -2.17 -50.40 2.78
N ALA A 11 -1.52 -50.59 3.94
CA ALA A 11 -1.22 -49.51 4.90
C ALA A 11 -0.20 -48.50 4.35
N ALA A 12 0.80 -48.95 3.59
CA ALA A 12 1.80 -48.09 2.95
C ALA A 12 1.15 -47.23 1.81
N LEU A 13 0.23 -47.80 1.05
CA LEU A 13 -0.50 -47.09 0.01
C LEU A 13 -1.50 -46.02 0.59
N LEU A 14 -2.10 -46.29 1.74
CA LEU A 14 -2.93 -45.33 2.46
C LEU A 14 -2.10 -44.19 3.07
N ALA A 15 -0.91 -44.46 3.56
CA ALA A 15 0.00 -43.43 4.09
C ALA A 15 0.58 -42.53 3.00
N ALA A 16 0.71 -43.01 1.77
CA ALA A 16 1.18 -42.21 0.63
C ALA A 16 0.18 -41.16 0.16
N CYS A 17 -1.12 -41.30 0.49
CA CYS A 17 -2.17 -40.31 0.19
C CYS A 17 -2.21 -39.15 1.20
N ALA A 18 -1.59 -39.27 2.36
CA ALA A 18 -1.39 -38.16 3.27
C ALA A 18 -0.17 -37.35 2.77
N GLY A 19 -0.42 -36.38 1.90
CA GLY A 19 0.61 -35.45 1.44
C GLY A 19 1.32 -34.79 2.64
N PRO A 20 2.63 -34.48 2.54
CA PRO A 20 3.32 -33.81 3.61
C PRO A 20 2.67 -32.44 3.88
N GLU A 21 2.35 -32.17 5.15
CA GLU A 21 1.92 -30.83 5.54
C GLU A 21 2.91 -29.80 5.02
N PRO A 22 2.46 -28.76 4.28
CA PRO A 22 3.36 -27.75 3.79
C PRO A 22 4.05 -27.08 4.98
N ARG A 23 5.35 -27.31 5.13
CA ARG A 23 6.17 -26.64 6.15
C ARG A 23 6.11 -25.15 5.87
N ARG A 24 5.37 -24.42 6.67
CA ARG A 24 5.36 -22.95 6.63
C ARG A 24 6.70 -22.46 7.17
N PRO A 25 7.50 -21.71 6.40
CA PRO A 25 8.67 -21.04 6.96
C PRO A 25 8.20 -20.11 8.08
N THR A 26 8.92 -20.07 9.19
CA THR A 26 8.67 -19.05 10.21
C THR A 26 8.91 -17.66 9.62
N ALA A 27 8.26 -16.62 10.18
CA ALA A 27 8.47 -15.24 9.72
C ALA A 27 9.97 -14.86 9.70
N ALA A 28 10.75 -15.35 10.66
CA ALA A 28 12.19 -15.16 10.71
C ALA A 28 12.93 -15.86 9.54
N GLN A 29 12.56 -17.09 9.19
CA GLN A 29 13.14 -17.81 8.05
C GLN A 29 12.77 -17.16 6.72
N ALA A 30 11.52 -16.69 6.57
CA ALA A 30 11.09 -15.95 5.38
C ALA A 30 11.83 -14.62 5.25
N ALA A 31 12.02 -13.88 6.33
CA ALA A 31 12.79 -12.64 6.36
C ALA A 31 14.27 -12.87 6.02
N GLN A 32 14.90 -13.91 6.58
CA GLN A 32 16.30 -14.25 6.26
C GLN A 32 16.49 -14.68 4.80
N ALA A 33 15.53 -15.40 4.22
CA ALA A 33 15.57 -15.79 2.81
C ALA A 33 15.38 -14.60 1.84
N ALA A 34 14.72 -13.54 2.28
CA ALA A 34 14.46 -12.34 1.47
C ALA A 34 15.59 -11.30 1.53
N LEU A 35 16.49 -11.39 2.52
CA LEU A 35 17.60 -10.44 2.68
C LEU A 35 18.83 -10.93 1.90
N PRO A 36 19.54 -10.06 1.16
CA PRO A 36 20.83 -10.43 0.56
C PRO A 36 21.82 -10.80 1.65
N ALA A 37 22.53 -11.92 1.43
CA ALA A 37 23.53 -12.44 2.37
C ALA A 37 24.75 -11.52 2.57
N ALA A 38 24.91 -10.51 1.71
CA ALA A 38 26.02 -9.55 1.77
C ALA A 38 25.58 -8.27 2.47
N ALA A 39 26.41 -7.74 3.36
CA ALA A 39 26.22 -6.41 3.93
C ALA A 39 26.22 -5.37 2.80
N PHE A 40 25.37 -4.35 2.92
CA PHE A 40 25.35 -3.23 1.96
C PHE A 40 26.73 -2.56 1.94
N PRO A 41 27.32 -2.28 0.74
CA PRO A 41 28.70 -1.79 0.62
C PRO A 41 29.01 -0.52 1.42
N ASN A 42 28.00 0.30 1.67
CA ASN A 42 28.09 1.59 2.36
C ASN A 42 27.50 1.55 3.78
N ALA A 43 27.17 0.37 4.31
CA ALA A 43 26.71 0.24 5.68
C ALA A 43 27.88 0.43 6.63
N SER A 44 28.09 1.65 7.11
CA SER A 44 29.17 2.01 8.06
C SER A 44 28.74 1.89 9.52
N GLY A 45 27.52 1.43 9.80
CA GLY A 45 26.95 1.39 11.14
C GLY A 45 26.97 -0.04 11.74
N SER A 46 27.50 -0.16 12.95
CA SER A 46 27.33 -1.33 13.81
C SER A 46 26.01 -1.32 14.57
N GLY A 47 24.96 -0.72 14.00
CA GLY A 47 23.64 -0.63 14.63
C GLY A 47 23.07 -2.01 14.91
N THR A 48 22.79 -2.29 16.17
CA THR A 48 22.19 -3.56 16.63
C THR A 48 20.69 -3.65 16.34
N THR A 49 20.06 -2.55 15.97
CA THR A 49 18.61 -2.49 15.72
C THR A 49 18.35 -2.43 14.21
N ALA A 50 17.62 -3.42 13.68
CA ALA A 50 17.21 -3.39 12.28
C ALA A 50 16.31 -2.16 12.03
N ALA A 51 16.62 -1.36 11.01
CA ALA A 51 15.84 -0.16 10.65
C ALA A 51 14.34 -0.45 10.47
N ALA A 52 13.98 -1.66 10.04
CA ALA A 52 12.60 -2.12 9.92
C ALA A 52 11.87 -2.28 11.27
N ALA A 53 12.59 -2.32 12.39
CA ALA A 53 12.02 -2.43 13.74
C ALA A 53 11.83 -1.05 14.41
N LEU A 54 12.37 0.03 13.82
CA LEU A 54 12.23 1.37 14.37
C LEU A 54 10.80 1.90 14.11
N PRO A 55 10.11 2.40 15.16
CA PRO A 55 8.87 3.14 14.98
C PRO A 55 9.10 4.37 14.08
N TRP A 56 8.18 4.64 13.17
CA TRP A 56 8.28 5.81 12.27
C TRP A 56 8.47 7.13 13.05
N ALA A 57 7.88 7.24 14.24
CA ALA A 57 7.97 8.43 15.08
C ALA A 57 9.40 8.71 15.61
N GLU A 58 10.22 7.68 15.71
CA GLU A 58 11.64 7.81 16.06
C GLU A 58 12.52 8.06 14.85
N ALA A 59 12.12 7.50 13.68
CA ALA A 59 12.84 7.68 12.42
C ALA A 59 12.65 9.09 11.83
N PHE A 60 11.46 9.68 11.99
CA PHE A 60 11.11 10.99 11.42
C PHE A 60 10.80 12.00 12.53
N ARG A 61 11.77 12.84 12.88
CA ARG A 61 11.65 13.82 13.98
C ARG A 61 11.17 15.21 13.52
N GLY A 62 10.96 15.44 12.24
CA GLY A 62 10.48 16.71 11.71
C GLY A 62 9.06 17.02 12.17
N GLU A 63 8.83 18.22 12.73
CA GLU A 63 7.53 18.62 13.27
C GLU A 63 6.38 18.44 12.27
N ARG A 64 6.61 18.78 10.98
CA ARG A 64 5.62 18.60 9.92
C ARG A 64 5.28 17.12 9.69
N LEU A 65 6.29 16.23 9.63
CA LEU A 65 6.09 14.80 9.45
C LEU A 65 5.37 14.18 10.67
N GLN A 66 5.66 14.63 11.87
CA GLN A 66 4.97 14.19 13.09
C GLN A 66 3.48 14.55 13.09
N GLN A 67 3.07 15.59 12.36
CA GLN A 67 1.67 15.95 12.19
C GLN A 67 1.03 15.26 10.98
N LEU A 68 1.76 15.14 9.85
CA LEU A 68 1.23 14.62 8.59
C LEU A 68 1.05 13.10 8.60
N ILE A 69 2.01 12.35 9.16
CA ILE A 69 1.95 10.88 9.16
C ILE A 69 0.72 10.36 9.92
N PRO A 70 0.41 10.80 11.17
CA PRO A 70 -0.81 10.36 11.84
C PRO A 70 -2.08 10.72 11.07
N LEU A 71 -2.13 11.91 10.45
CA LEU A 71 -3.26 12.34 9.64
C LEU A 71 -3.46 11.41 8.43
N ALA A 72 -2.39 11.06 7.72
CA ALA A 72 -2.42 10.11 6.63
C ALA A 72 -2.89 8.73 7.08
N LEU A 73 -2.34 8.22 8.18
CA LEU A 73 -2.71 6.91 8.74
C LEU A 73 -4.19 6.83 9.15
N ALA A 74 -4.78 7.96 9.55
CA ALA A 74 -6.19 8.02 9.94
C ALA A 74 -7.14 8.14 8.74
N ASN A 75 -6.75 8.83 7.67
CA ASN A 75 -7.67 9.24 6.60
C ASN A 75 -7.38 8.63 5.23
N ASN A 76 -6.22 8.02 5.02
CA ASN A 76 -5.82 7.48 3.72
C ASN A 76 -6.82 6.41 3.23
N ARG A 77 -7.19 6.51 1.96
CA ARG A 77 -8.22 5.64 1.36
C ARG A 77 -7.68 4.24 1.08
N ASP A 78 -6.40 4.11 0.72
CA ASP A 78 -5.79 2.80 0.42
C ASP A 78 -5.68 1.94 1.68
N LEU A 79 -5.42 2.55 2.85
CA LEU A 79 -5.48 1.84 4.13
C LEU A 79 -6.90 1.34 4.45
N ARG A 80 -7.93 2.11 4.11
CA ARG A 80 -9.32 1.67 4.27
C ARG A 80 -9.66 0.51 3.34
N VAL A 81 -9.16 0.54 2.10
CA VAL A 81 -9.29 -0.60 1.16
C VAL A 81 -8.57 -1.83 1.71
N ALA A 82 -7.35 -1.68 2.22
CA ALA A 82 -6.60 -2.79 2.83
C ALA A 82 -7.35 -3.38 4.04
N ALA A 83 -7.96 -2.54 4.89
CA ALA A 83 -8.80 -3.01 5.99
C ALA A 83 -10.05 -3.76 5.51
N ALA A 84 -10.73 -3.27 4.48
CA ALA A 84 -11.88 -3.96 3.87
C ALA A 84 -11.50 -5.32 3.26
N ASN A 85 -10.30 -5.43 2.69
CA ASN A 85 -9.76 -6.69 2.17
C ASN A 85 -9.54 -7.73 3.28
N ILE A 86 -9.13 -7.32 4.48
CA ILE A 86 -9.02 -8.20 5.65
C ILE A 86 -10.41 -8.73 6.04
N GLU A 87 -11.43 -7.86 6.11
CA GLU A 87 -12.80 -8.29 6.42
C GLU A 87 -13.34 -9.26 5.38
N SER A 88 -13.06 -9.04 4.10
CA SER A 88 -13.41 -9.96 3.01
C SER A 88 -12.72 -11.32 3.15
N ALA A 89 -11.42 -11.32 3.45
CA ALA A 89 -10.66 -12.55 3.68
C ALA A 89 -11.15 -13.29 4.92
N ARG A 90 -11.49 -12.58 6.00
CA ARG A 90 -12.06 -13.13 7.23
C ARG A 90 -13.42 -13.80 6.96
N ALA A 91 -14.29 -13.14 6.21
CA ALA A 91 -15.58 -13.71 5.81
C ALA A 91 -15.41 -14.97 4.94
N THR A 92 -14.41 -14.96 4.05
CA THR A 92 -14.08 -16.13 3.22
C THR A 92 -13.57 -17.29 4.08
N ALA A 93 -12.69 -17.03 5.05
CA ALA A 93 -12.21 -18.05 5.98
C ALA A 93 -13.36 -18.63 6.82
N ALA A 94 -14.23 -17.79 7.35
CA ALA A 94 -15.41 -18.23 8.09
C ALA A 94 -16.37 -19.05 7.24
N ALA A 95 -16.57 -18.70 5.96
CA ALA A 95 -17.37 -19.48 5.04
C ALA A 95 -16.77 -20.89 4.80
N ARG A 96 -15.42 -20.99 4.65
CA ARG A 96 -14.74 -22.29 4.52
C ARG A 96 -14.80 -23.13 5.79
N ASP A 97 -14.75 -22.51 6.96
CA ASP A 97 -14.94 -23.21 8.23
C ASP A 97 -16.40 -23.71 8.38
N ALA A 98 -17.37 -22.95 7.87
CA ALA A 98 -18.77 -23.36 7.85
C ALA A 98 -19.03 -24.56 6.93
N ASP A 99 -18.26 -24.74 5.84
CA ASP A 99 -18.37 -25.90 4.94
C ASP A 99 -18.09 -27.25 5.66
N LEU A 100 -17.48 -27.23 6.85
CA LEU A 100 -17.27 -28.42 7.70
C LEU A 100 -18.54 -28.88 8.41
N TRP A 101 -19.60 -28.08 8.41
CA TRP A 101 -20.86 -28.35 9.10
C TRP A 101 -22.01 -28.58 8.10
N PRO A 102 -22.96 -29.44 8.42
CA PRO A 102 -24.12 -29.66 7.56
C PRO A 102 -24.99 -28.39 7.45
N THR A 103 -25.37 -28.02 6.24
CA THR A 103 -26.33 -26.93 6.00
C THR A 103 -27.73 -27.41 6.27
N VAL A 104 -28.43 -26.79 7.21
CA VAL A 104 -29.83 -27.08 7.51
C VAL A 104 -30.72 -26.01 6.90
N ASN A 105 -31.57 -26.38 5.96
CA ASN A 105 -32.52 -25.49 5.32
C ASN A 105 -33.93 -25.73 5.89
N ALA A 106 -34.65 -24.64 6.21
CA ALA A 106 -36.07 -24.66 6.48
C ALA A 106 -36.82 -24.22 5.22
N GLY A 107 -37.73 -25.02 4.75
CA GLY A 107 -38.52 -24.74 3.55
C GLY A 107 -40.03 -24.79 3.82
N LEU A 108 -40.75 -23.83 3.21
CA LEU A 108 -42.21 -23.85 3.08
C LEU A 108 -42.51 -23.72 1.61
N SER A 109 -43.21 -24.69 1.05
CA SER A 109 -43.65 -24.65 -0.34
C SER A 109 -45.18 -24.93 -0.42
N GLY A 110 -45.80 -24.24 -1.36
CA GLY A 110 -47.22 -24.49 -1.69
C GLY A 110 -47.34 -24.71 -3.18
N SER A 111 -48.09 -25.73 -3.57
CA SER A 111 -48.41 -26.00 -4.97
C SER A 111 -49.91 -26.10 -5.17
N ARG A 112 -50.37 -25.58 -6.30
CA ARG A 112 -51.77 -25.70 -6.73
C ARG A 112 -51.78 -26.22 -8.16
N ALA A 113 -52.34 -27.39 -8.34
CA ALA A 113 -52.35 -28.05 -9.64
C ALA A 113 -53.72 -28.66 -9.96
N PRO A 114 -54.13 -28.72 -11.24
CA PRO A 114 -55.33 -29.47 -11.66
C PRO A 114 -55.16 -30.96 -11.37
N THR A 115 -56.25 -31.61 -10.91
CA THR A 115 -56.27 -33.02 -10.73
C THR A 115 -56.81 -33.72 -11.98
N ALA A 116 -56.51 -35.02 -12.18
CA ALA A 116 -56.99 -35.80 -13.32
C ALA A 116 -58.56 -35.93 -13.35
N SER A 117 -59.19 -35.65 -12.21
CA SER A 117 -60.68 -35.67 -12.08
C SER A 117 -61.28 -34.27 -12.36
N GLY A 118 -60.54 -33.28 -12.88
CA GLY A 118 -61.07 -31.96 -13.25
C GLY A 118 -61.16 -30.96 -12.09
N GLY A 119 -60.67 -31.31 -10.88
CA GLY A 119 -60.58 -30.42 -9.73
C GLY A 119 -59.24 -29.70 -9.62
N ILE A 120 -59.13 -28.86 -8.60
CA ILE A 120 -57.83 -28.19 -8.23
C ILE A 120 -57.44 -28.74 -6.85
N ALA A 121 -56.23 -29.33 -6.77
CA ALA A 121 -55.62 -29.70 -5.51
C ALA A 121 -54.63 -28.63 -5.07
N THR A 122 -54.65 -28.27 -3.80
CA THR A 122 -53.68 -27.41 -3.17
C THR A 122 -52.92 -28.19 -2.11
N SER A 123 -51.60 -28.23 -2.17
CA SER A 123 -50.76 -28.87 -1.16
C SER A 123 -49.77 -27.88 -0.58
N TYR A 124 -49.55 -27.98 0.72
CA TYR A 124 -48.52 -27.23 1.43
C TYR A 124 -47.54 -28.21 2.07
N GLN A 125 -46.26 -27.92 1.93
CA GLN A 125 -45.21 -28.69 2.58
C GLN A 125 -44.36 -27.76 3.42
N ALA A 126 -44.10 -28.13 4.66
CA ALA A 126 -43.18 -27.45 5.54
C ALA A 126 -42.19 -28.48 6.11
N GLY A 127 -40.93 -28.17 6.14
CA GLY A 127 -39.94 -29.11 6.65
C GLY A 127 -38.53 -28.53 6.79
N LEU A 128 -37.72 -29.28 7.51
CA LEU A 128 -36.29 -29.10 7.57
C LEU A 128 -35.63 -30.14 6.67
N GLN A 129 -34.61 -29.71 5.91
CA GLN A 129 -33.85 -30.63 5.08
C GLN A 129 -32.35 -30.30 5.14
N VAL A 130 -31.54 -31.35 5.08
CA VAL A 130 -30.10 -31.27 4.85
C VAL A 130 -29.86 -31.71 3.40
N PRO A 131 -29.68 -30.79 2.45
CA PRO A 131 -29.65 -31.11 1.03
C PRO A 131 -28.41 -31.93 0.65
N ALA A 132 -27.27 -31.62 1.24
CA ALA A 132 -26.03 -32.36 1.05
C ALA A 132 -25.09 -32.08 2.23
N TYR A 133 -24.32 -33.08 2.61
CA TYR A 133 -23.22 -32.98 3.58
C TYR A 133 -22.05 -33.83 3.12
N GLU A 134 -20.87 -33.25 3.01
CA GLU A 134 -19.64 -33.93 2.66
C GLU A 134 -18.86 -34.29 3.91
N VAL A 135 -18.66 -35.59 4.17
CA VAL A 135 -17.79 -36.06 5.25
C VAL A 135 -16.34 -35.98 4.78
N ASP A 136 -15.55 -35.15 5.44
CA ASP A 136 -14.17 -34.88 5.04
C ASP A 136 -13.19 -35.98 5.52
N LEU A 137 -13.22 -37.11 4.85
CA LEU A 137 -12.37 -38.27 5.17
C LEU A 137 -10.89 -38.03 4.80
N PHE A 138 -10.64 -37.30 3.73
CA PHE A 138 -9.29 -37.07 3.18
C PHE A 138 -8.74 -35.67 3.45
N GLY A 139 -9.42 -34.83 4.23
CA GLY A 139 -8.95 -33.50 4.62
C GLY A 139 -9.07 -32.43 3.54
N ARG A 140 -9.89 -32.64 2.51
CA ARG A 140 -10.11 -31.65 1.43
C ARG A 140 -10.67 -30.34 1.98
N LEU A 141 -11.76 -30.40 2.75
CA LEU A 141 -12.38 -29.21 3.32
C LEU A 141 -11.49 -28.53 4.36
N ARG A 142 -10.84 -29.32 5.21
CA ARG A 142 -9.85 -28.81 6.19
C ARG A 142 -8.68 -28.11 5.50
N SER A 143 -8.19 -28.65 4.37
CA SER A 143 -7.11 -28.03 3.60
C SER A 143 -7.55 -26.72 2.94
N LEU A 144 -8.80 -26.63 2.46
CA LEU A 144 -9.40 -25.39 1.92
C LEU A 144 -9.56 -24.32 3.02
N GLY A 145 -10.00 -24.71 4.22
CA GLY A 145 -10.06 -23.85 5.40
C GLY A 145 -8.66 -23.32 5.77
N ALA A 146 -7.67 -24.21 5.85
CA ALA A 146 -6.28 -23.81 6.12
C ALA A 146 -5.71 -22.84 5.06
N ALA A 147 -6.05 -23.05 3.79
CA ALA A 147 -5.67 -22.12 2.72
C ALA A 147 -6.34 -20.75 2.88
N ALA A 148 -7.62 -20.70 3.23
CA ALA A 148 -8.34 -19.44 3.48
C ALA A 148 -7.79 -18.70 4.71
N GLN A 149 -7.43 -19.40 5.79
CA GLN A 149 -6.75 -18.83 6.94
C GLN A 149 -5.39 -18.24 6.57
N ALA A 150 -4.62 -18.92 5.70
CA ALA A 150 -3.36 -18.38 5.20
C ALA A 150 -3.55 -17.12 4.35
N GLN A 151 -4.64 -17.04 3.57
CA GLN A 151 -5.01 -15.83 2.82
C GLN A 151 -5.39 -14.66 3.74
N LEU A 152 -6.09 -14.93 4.86
CA LEU A 152 -6.37 -13.91 5.87
C LEU A 152 -5.08 -13.35 6.47
N LEU A 153 -4.14 -14.21 6.89
CA LEU A 153 -2.83 -13.78 7.39
C LEU A 153 -2.04 -12.98 6.34
N ALA A 154 -2.12 -13.37 5.07
CA ALA A 154 -1.51 -12.62 3.98
C ALA A 154 -2.14 -11.22 3.79
N ALA A 155 -3.47 -11.09 3.95
CA ALA A 155 -4.16 -9.81 3.89
C ALA A 155 -3.76 -8.88 5.05
N GLU A 156 -3.61 -9.43 6.27
CA GLU A 156 -3.12 -8.69 7.44
C GLU A 156 -1.67 -8.20 7.25
N ALA A 157 -0.79 -9.07 6.74
CA ALA A 157 0.59 -8.68 6.41
C ALA A 157 0.65 -7.62 5.30
N ASN A 158 -0.23 -7.72 4.30
CA ASN A 158 -0.35 -6.73 3.24
C ASN A 158 -0.81 -5.36 3.78
N GLN A 159 -1.75 -5.30 4.71
CA GLN A 159 -2.14 -4.05 5.36
C GLN A 159 -0.94 -3.38 6.04
N GLN A 160 -0.10 -4.15 6.74
CA GLN A 160 1.12 -3.62 7.34
C GLN A 160 2.10 -3.08 6.29
N ALA A 161 2.24 -3.78 5.16
CA ALA A 161 3.07 -3.31 4.04
C ALA A 161 2.53 -2.00 3.44
N VAL A 162 1.21 -1.89 3.23
CA VAL A 162 0.56 -0.66 2.75
C VAL A 162 0.77 0.49 3.74
N ARG A 163 0.67 0.23 5.04
CA ARG A 163 0.94 1.22 6.09
C ARG A 163 2.37 1.75 6.01
N ASN A 164 3.35 0.86 5.90
CA ASN A 164 4.76 1.25 5.79
C ASN A 164 5.04 2.03 4.50
N ALA A 165 4.45 1.58 3.38
CA ALA A 165 4.56 2.27 2.10
C ALA A 165 3.94 3.68 2.15
N LEU A 166 2.80 3.84 2.82
CA LEU A 166 2.17 5.16 3.02
C LEU A 166 3.07 6.11 3.83
N VAL A 167 3.64 5.62 4.94
CA VAL A 167 4.57 6.43 5.75
C VAL A 167 5.77 6.88 4.91
N ALA A 168 6.36 5.97 4.13
CA ALA A 168 7.46 6.30 3.24
C ALA A 168 7.05 7.31 2.15
N ALA A 169 5.87 7.14 1.54
CA ALA A 169 5.35 8.04 0.51
C ALA A 169 5.11 9.45 1.06
N VAL A 170 4.50 9.58 2.24
CA VAL A 170 4.27 10.89 2.90
C VAL A 170 5.62 11.56 3.20
N ALA A 171 6.58 10.81 3.75
CA ALA A 171 7.90 11.35 4.06
C ALA A 171 8.65 11.81 2.80
N THR A 172 8.63 11.00 1.74
CA THR A 172 9.30 11.32 0.47
C THR A 172 8.67 12.55 -0.20
N THR A 173 7.34 12.63 -0.23
CA THR A 173 6.63 13.77 -0.82
C THR A 173 6.85 15.05 -0.01
N GLU A 174 6.89 14.98 1.32
CA GLU A 174 7.22 16.14 2.16
C GLU A 174 8.66 16.61 1.92
N ILE A 175 9.62 15.69 1.78
CA ILE A 175 11.01 16.04 1.45
C ILE A 175 11.10 16.71 0.07
N ALA A 176 10.37 16.19 -0.92
CA ALA A 176 10.29 16.79 -2.25
C ALA A 176 9.71 18.21 -2.18
N LEU A 177 8.63 18.41 -1.43
CA LEU A 177 8.04 19.75 -1.22
C LEU A 177 9.02 20.74 -0.57
N GLN A 178 9.84 20.30 0.38
CA GLN A 178 10.88 21.13 0.97
C GLN A 178 11.98 21.49 -0.05
N ALA A 179 12.37 20.55 -0.90
CA ALA A 179 13.33 20.79 -1.97
C ALA A 179 12.79 21.78 -3.01
N ASP A 180 11.52 21.63 -3.38
CA ASP A 180 10.83 22.53 -4.29
C ASP A 180 10.72 23.95 -3.75
N GLU A 181 10.47 24.13 -2.45
CA GLU A 181 10.43 25.45 -1.82
C GLU A 181 11.80 26.13 -1.88
N ALA A 182 12.88 25.37 -1.62
CA ALA A 182 14.25 25.88 -1.76
C ALA A 182 14.57 26.27 -3.21
N LEU A 183 14.16 25.44 -4.17
CA LEU A 183 14.36 25.68 -5.60
C LEU A 183 13.51 26.87 -6.09
N LEU A 184 12.30 27.02 -5.58
CA LEU A 184 11.43 28.15 -5.90
C LEU A 184 12.05 29.48 -5.46
N GLN A 185 12.64 29.51 -4.27
CA GLN A 185 13.37 30.69 -3.80
C GLN A 185 14.59 30.98 -4.70
N LEU A 186 15.38 29.98 -5.04
CA LEU A 186 16.55 30.11 -5.92
C LEU A 186 16.15 30.63 -7.31
N THR A 187 15.09 30.09 -7.92
CA THR A 187 14.63 30.54 -9.24
C THR A 187 14.04 31.93 -9.21
N ARG A 188 13.39 32.35 -8.10
CA ARG A 188 12.94 33.73 -7.89
C ARG A 188 14.12 34.71 -7.85
N ASP A 189 15.16 34.39 -7.07
CA ASP A 189 16.37 35.23 -6.97
C ASP A 189 17.12 35.31 -8.29
N THR A 190 17.18 34.18 -9.02
CA THR A 190 17.75 34.12 -10.37
C THR A 190 16.98 35.00 -11.33
N LEU A 191 15.64 34.93 -11.33
CA LEU A 191 14.78 35.77 -12.17
C LEU A 191 15.04 37.26 -11.90
N ALA A 192 15.01 37.68 -10.63
CA ALA A 192 15.29 39.06 -10.25
C ALA A 192 16.71 39.52 -10.65
N SER A 193 17.71 38.64 -10.60
CA SER A 193 19.06 38.90 -11.08
C SER A 193 19.12 39.12 -12.60
N ARG A 194 18.40 38.26 -13.39
CA ARG A 194 18.32 38.40 -14.86
C ARG A 194 17.60 39.66 -15.29
N GLU A 195 16.53 40.05 -14.58
CA GLU A 195 15.82 41.32 -14.84
C GLU A 195 16.71 42.52 -14.64
N ARG A 196 17.49 42.57 -13.53
CA ARG A 196 18.47 43.65 -13.29
C ARG A 196 19.58 43.66 -14.34
N SER A 197 20.11 42.48 -14.72
CA SER A 197 21.17 42.35 -15.72
C SER A 197 20.70 42.85 -17.09
N LEU A 198 19.47 42.46 -17.52
CA LEU A 198 18.91 42.95 -18.78
C LEU A 198 18.69 44.46 -18.76
N GLY A 199 18.26 45.04 -17.64
CA GLY A 199 18.14 46.51 -17.47
C GLY A 199 19.49 47.22 -17.74
N LEU A 200 20.60 46.71 -17.19
CA LEU A 200 21.91 47.25 -17.44
C LEU A 200 22.39 47.09 -18.91
N ILE A 201 22.11 45.93 -19.53
CA ILE A 201 22.41 45.68 -20.94
C ILE A 201 21.67 46.66 -21.84
N ARG A 202 20.37 46.90 -21.56
CA ARG A 202 19.56 47.87 -22.33
C ARG A 202 20.12 49.28 -22.22
N GLN A 203 20.44 49.75 -21.04
CA GLN A 203 21.09 51.07 -20.86
C GLN A 203 22.41 51.21 -21.66
N ARG A 204 23.23 50.15 -21.65
CA ARG A 204 24.50 50.15 -22.42
C ARG A 204 24.26 50.10 -23.94
N PHE A 205 23.20 49.38 -24.39
CA PHE A 205 22.82 49.35 -25.81
C PHE A 205 22.30 50.70 -26.27
N GLU A 206 21.42 51.35 -25.51
CA GLU A 206 20.91 52.69 -25.78
C GLU A 206 22.04 53.73 -25.82
N GLY A 207 23.08 53.54 -25.00
CA GLY A 207 24.30 54.37 -25.01
C GLY A 207 25.31 54.01 -26.11
N GLY A 208 24.98 53.02 -26.99
CA GLY A 208 25.87 52.60 -28.09
C GLY A 208 27.10 51.78 -27.65
N ILE A 209 27.12 51.26 -26.41
CA ILE A 209 28.26 50.54 -25.81
C ILE A 209 28.10 49.02 -25.92
N ALA A 210 26.84 48.49 -25.96
CA ALA A 210 26.56 47.07 -26.12
C ALA A 210 26.02 46.77 -27.53
N SER A 211 26.23 45.54 -28.02
CA SER A 211 25.73 45.10 -29.29
C SER A 211 24.26 44.64 -29.23
N GLU A 212 23.58 44.58 -30.38
CA GLU A 212 22.26 43.99 -30.47
C GLU A 212 22.29 42.52 -30.07
N LEU A 213 23.36 41.81 -30.36
CA LEU A 213 23.56 40.42 -29.95
C LEU A 213 23.53 40.27 -28.43
N ASP A 214 24.20 41.17 -27.70
CA ASP A 214 24.18 41.16 -26.22
C ASP A 214 22.78 41.42 -25.67
N LEU A 215 22.03 42.35 -26.29
CA LEU A 215 20.66 42.63 -25.88
C LEU A 215 19.77 41.39 -26.08
N ARG A 216 19.82 40.74 -27.26
CA ARG A 216 19.04 39.52 -27.55
C ARG A 216 19.44 38.36 -26.66
N ALA A 217 20.73 38.22 -26.37
CA ALA A 217 21.19 37.19 -25.43
C ALA A 217 20.65 37.46 -24.01
N GLY A 218 20.63 38.69 -23.54
CA GLY A 218 20.06 39.08 -22.26
C GLY A 218 18.56 38.84 -22.18
N GLU A 219 17.81 39.16 -23.26
CA GLU A 219 16.38 38.87 -23.35
C GLU A 219 16.08 37.36 -23.33
N SER A 220 16.87 36.57 -24.07
CA SER A 220 16.77 35.11 -24.06
C SER A 220 17.01 34.51 -22.68
N ALA A 221 18.05 34.99 -21.99
CA ALA A 221 18.40 34.56 -20.65
C ALA A 221 17.27 34.87 -19.61
N LEU A 222 16.64 36.04 -19.76
CA LEU A 222 15.48 36.40 -18.91
C LEU A 222 14.30 35.48 -19.19
N GLN A 223 13.98 35.19 -20.46
CA GLN A 223 12.85 34.30 -20.78
C GLN A 223 13.11 32.87 -20.23
N ALA A 224 14.36 32.37 -20.35
CA ALA A 224 14.74 31.10 -19.77
C ALA A 224 14.54 31.06 -18.24
N ALA A 225 14.90 32.13 -17.52
CA ALA A 225 14.68 32.23 -16.09
C ALA A 225 13.19 32.28 -15.72
N ARG A 226 12.36 32.97 -16.51
CA ARG A 226 10.90 32.99 -16.32
C ARG A 226 10.28 31.61 -16.48
N VAL A 227 10.69 30.85 -17.51
CA VAL A 227 10.24 29.48 -17.74
C VAL A 227 10.65 28.59 -16.57
N ALA A 228 11.90 28.65 -16.12
CA ALA A 228 12.39 27.86 -15.01
C ALA A 228 11.61 28.16 -13.71
N HIS A 229 11.36 29.43 -13.39
CA HIS A 229 10.58 29.83 -12.23
C HIS A 229 9.13 29.31 -12.30
N ALA A 230 8.46 29.44 -13.44
CA ALA A 230 7.10 28.94 -13.64
C ALA A 230 7.00 27.42 -13.54
N GLN A 231 8.00 26.70 -14.06
CA GLN A 231 8.08 25.23 -13.94
C GLN A 231 8.24 24.79 -12.48
N THR A 232 9.13 25.44 -11.71
CA THR A 232 9.32 25.13 -10.28
C THR A 232 8.06 25.43 -9.49
N GLN A 233 7.40 26.55 -9.77
CA GLN A 233 6.13 26.90 -9.12
C GLN A 233 5.05 25.86 -9.38
N ARG A 234 4.95 25.38 -10.62
CA ARG A 234 4.04 24.30 -10.99
C ARG A 234 4.39 22.99 -10.28
N GLN A 235 5.68 22.61 -10.19
CA GLN A 235 6.11 21.37 -9.54
C GLN A 235 5.74 21.40 -8.05
N ARG A 236 6.05 22.48 -7.34
CA ARG A 236 5.66 22.66 -5.94
C ARG A 236 4.14 22.46 -5.72
N MET A 237 3.31 23.02 -6.60
CA MET A 237 1.85 22.83 -6.50
C MET A 237 1.43 21.37 -6.74
N LEU A 238 2.12 20.65 -7.64
CA LEU A 238 1.84 19.23 -7.90
C LEU A 238 2.19 18.37 -6.68
N ASP A 239 3.33 18.64 -6.04
CA ASP A 239 3.78 17.88 -4.86
C ASP A 239 2.91 18.19 -3.63
N GLU A 240 2.43 19.43 -3.49
CA GLU A 240 1.42 19.77 -2.48
C GLU A 240 0.10 19.02 -2.71
N ASN A 241 -0.38 18.93 -3.96
CA ASN A 241 -1.57 18.16 -4.30
C ASN A 241 -1.37 16.65 -4.07
N ALA A 242 -0.18 16.12 -4.39
CA ALA A 242 0.18 14.72 -4.12
C ALA A 242 0.14 14.43 -2.61
N LEU A 243 0.67 15.35 -1.79
CA LEU A 243 0.61 15.23 -0.35
C LEU A 243 -0.84 15.20 0.17
N VAL A 244 -1.70 16.11 -0.29
CA VAL A 244 -3.14 16.13 0.06
C VAL A 244 -3.83 14.81 -0.33
N LEU A 245 -3.49 14.24 -1.48
CA LEU A 245 -4.02 12.94 -1.92
C LEU A 245 -3.60 11.81 -0.97
N LEU A 246 -2.31 11.77 -0.57
CA LEU A 246 -1.80 10.77 0.37
C LEU A 246 -2.43 10.90 1.75
N LEU A 247 -2.67 12.13 2.21
CA LEU A 247 -3.33 12.40 3.48
C LEU A 247 -4.80 11.96 3.48
N GLY A 248 -5.48 12.00 2.34
CA GLY A 248 -6.93 11.79 2.24
C GLY A 248 -7.76 12.87 2.93
N ALA A 249 -7.14 13.98 3.32
CA ALA A 249 -7.72 15.13 4.01
C ALA A 249 -6.98 16.42 3.61
N PRO A 250 -7.59 17.60 3.75
CA PRO A 250 -6.91 18.86 3.53
C PRO A 250 -5.75 19.05 4.52
N LEU A 251 -4.75 19.84 4.13
CA LEU A 251 -3.64 20.20 5.00
C LEU A 251 -4.15 20.96 6.24
N PRO A 252 -3.64 20.66 7.45
CA PRO A 252 -3.99 21.38 8.66
C PRO A 252 -3.65 22.87 8.56
N ALA A 253 -4.56 23.75 8.98
CA ALA A 253 -4.35 25.20 8.93
C ALA A 253 -3.16 25.68 9.79
N GLY A 254 -2.79 24.91 10.81
CA GLY A 254 -1.66 25.22 11.71
C GLY A 254 -0.34 24.54 11.33
N LEU A 255 -0.27 23.89 10.15
CA LEU A 255 0.95 23.22 9.73
C LEU A 255 2.06 24.26 9.46
N PRO A 256 3.26 24.13 10.05
CA PRO A 256 4.39 25.04 9.75
C PRO A 256 4.65 25.11 8.24
N ALA A 257 5.00 26.29 7.72
CA ALA A 257 5.35 26.43 6.31
C ALA A 257 6.58 25.58 5.96
N PRO A 258 6.69 25.05 4.73
CA PRO A 258 7.92 24.41 4.29
C PRO A 258 9.06 25.43 4.28
N THR A 259 10.17 25.08 4.92
CA THR A 259 11.29 26.02 5.15
C THR A 259 12.37 25.93 4.09
N GLY A 260 12.28 24.97 3.18
CA GLY A 260 13.36 24.66 2.22
C GLY A 260 14.63 24.08 2.88
N ARG A 261 14.55 23.66 4.15
CA ARG A 261 15.68 23.06 4.87
C ARG A 261 15.44 21.56 5.04
N LEU A 262 16.37 20.75 4.58
CA LEU A 262 16.34 19.28 4.69
C LEU A 262 16.86 18.80 6.06
N ALA A 263 16.39 19.39 7.16
CA ALA A 263 16.83 19.06 8.52
C ALA A 263 16.07 17.85 9.14
N TYR A 264 15.62 16.90 8.31
CA TYR A 264 14.77 15.80 8.78
C TYR A 264 15.51 14.53 9.22
N PHE A 265 16.78 14.42 8.88
CA PHE A 265 17.58 13.24 9.18
C PHE A 265 18.75 13.62 10.07
N GLU A 266 18.66 13.35 11.37
CA GLU A 266 19.89 13.05 12.10
C GLU A 266 20.40 11.71 11.57
N PRO A 267 21.72 11.57 11.29
CA PRO A 267 22.27 10.27 10.97
C PRO A 267 21.88 9.31 12.09
N LEU A 268 21.23 8.20 11.72
CA LEU A 268 21.00 7.10 12.64
C LEU A 268 22.38 6.63 13.12
N ALA A 269 22.69 6.88 14.41
CA ALA A 269 23.96 6.55 15.03
C ALA A 269 24.18 5.04 15.09
#